data_e5d239dcf39880e166632028c1bb6286
#
_entry.id   e5d239dcf39880e166632028c1bb6286
#
_cell.length_a   1.000
_cell.length_b   1.000
_cell.length_c   1.000
_cell.angle_alpha   90.00
_cell.angle_beta   90.00
_cell.angle_gamma   90.00
#
_symmetry.space_group_name_H-M   'P 1'
#
loop_
_entity.id
_entity.type
_entity.pdbx_description
1 polymer ?
#
loop_
_entity_poly.entity_id
_entity_poly.type
_entity_poly.pdbx_seq_one_letter_code
_entity_poly.pdbx_strand_id
1 'polypeptide(L)'
;MSSRITIYDLWSQKGKKKWAQTHIDTDKEAAAAFESGIEIISCEPDHYFPKVREVASGAFLSVGLKHGTVSSEQEVIKKGFEILEMGGDAVYCSHSVKWIEAMAKEGIPVTAHVGLVPNRATWTNYRALGKTAEEALKVFQDVKDLENAGAACVEVEVVPVELADFITKNTKMITMGMGCGNVCDTQYLFCNDILG
;
A
#
# COMPACT_ATOMS: atom_id res chain seq x y z
N MET A 1 2.16 -25.83 -7.10
CA MET A 1 1.61 -24.71 -6.32
C MET A 1 2.51 -23.51 -6.59
N SER A 2 1.98 -22.38 -7.08
CA SER A 2 2.75 -21.14 -7.19
C SER A 2 3.20 -20.76 -5.78
N SER A 3 4.49 -20.45 -5.60
CA SER A 3 4.96 -19.93 -4.30
C SER A 3 4.28 -18.59 -4.03
N ARG A 4 3.90 -18.36 -2.76
CA ARG A 4 3.34 -17.07 -2.30
C ARG A 4 4.30 -15.94 -2.65
N ILE A 5 3.79 -14.85 -3.19
CA ILE A 5 4.56 -13.65 -3.46
C ILE A 5 4.95 -13.00 -2.13
N THR A 6 6.22 -12.65 -1.98
CA THR A 6 6.80 -12.07 -0.77
C THR A 6 7.26 -10.63 -1.04
N ILE A 7 7.56 -9.88 0.03
CA ILE A 7 8.17 -8.56 -0.10
C ILE A 7 9.52 -8.61 -0.82
N TYR A 8 10.27 -9.69 -0.68
CA TYR A 8 11.52 -9.91 -1.41
C TYR A 8 11.29 -10.01 -2.92
N ASP A 9 10.23 -10.71 -3.35
CA ASP A 9 9.87 -10.83 -4.77
C ASP A 9 9.55 -9.45 -5.35
N LEU A 10 8.78 -8.62 -4.62
CA LEU A 10 8.48 -7.25 -5.03
C LEU A 10 9.77 -6.43 -5.20
N TRP A 11 10.65 -6.42 -4.19
CA TRP A 11 11.91 -5.67 -4.25
C TRP A 11 12.85 -6.15 -5.36
N SER A 12 12.99 -7.46 -5.54
CA SER A 12 13.87 -8.04 -6.56
C SER A 12 13.45 -7.71 -8.00
N GLN A 13 12.16 -7.42 -8.20
CA GLN A 13 11.56 -7.07 -9.47
C GLN A 13 11.31 -5.58 -9.66
N LYS A 14 11.69 -4.73 -8.69
CA LYS A 14 11.54 -3.27 -8.81
C LYS A 14 12.20 -2.76 -10.08
N GLY A 15 11.43 -1.97 -10.86
CA GLY A 15 11.86 -1.42 -12.14
C GLY A 15 11.99 -2.44 -13.30
N LYS A 16 11.71 -3.74 -13.05
CA LYS A 16 11.78 -4.81 -14.08
C LYS A 16 10.41 -5.36 -14.44
N LYS A 17 9.50 -5.40 -13.49
CA LYS A 17 8.14 -5.92 -13.64
C LYS A 17 7.14 -4.88 -13.15
N LYS A 18 6.00 -4.78 -13.82
CA LYS A 18 4.80 -4.08 -13.33
C LYS A 18 3.86 -5.09 -12.71
N TRP A 19 3.39 -4.79 -11.51
CA TRP A 19 2.46 -5.62 -10.77
C TRP A 19 1.03 -5.08 -10.89
N ALA A 20 0.05 -5.98 -10.92
CA ALA A 20 -1.35 -5.61 -10.82
C ALA A 20 -1.81 -5.68 -9.35
N GLN A 21 -2.52 -4.64 -8.91
CA GLN A 21 -3.04 -4.53 -7.55
C GLN A 21 -4.51 -4.12 -7.56
N THR A 22 -5.31 -4.72 -6.69
CA THR A 22 -6.69 -4.29 -6.46
C THR A 22 -7.03 -4.28 -4.96
N HIS A 23 -7.91 -3.34 -4.57
CA HIS A 23 -8.59 -3.38 -3.26
C HIS A 23 -9.88 -4.17 -3.39
N ILE A 24 -10.16 -5.01 -2.39
CA ILE A 24 -11.34 -5.86 -2.35
C ILE A 24 -12.10 -5.69 -1.03
N ASP A 25 -13.41 -5.90 -1.10
CA ASP A 25 -14.32 -5.81 0.04
C ASP A 25 -14.87 -7.18 0.47
N THR A 26 -14.62 -8.23 -0.33
CA THR A 26 -15.13 -9.59 -0.07
C THR A 26 -14.13 -10.68 -0.47
N ASP A 27 -14.28 -11.87 0.13
CA ASP A 27 -13.52 -13.07 -0.24
C ASP A 27 -13.82 -13.53 -1.69
N LYS A 28 -15.03 -13.25 -2.21
CA LYS A 28 -15.39 -13.55 -3.60
C LYS A 28 -14.64 -12.69 -4.59
N GLU A 29 -14.50 -11.39 -4.31
CA GLU A 29 -13.68 -10.48 -5.12
C GLU A 29 -12.21 -10.87 -5.06
N ALA A 30 -11.71 -11.28 -3.89
CA ALA A 30 -10.35 -11.78 -3.75
C ALA A 30 -10.08 -13.03 -4.61
N ALA A 31 -11.02 -13.99 -4.61
CA ALA A 31 -10.93 -15.17 -5.45
C ALA A 31 -10.90 -14.81 -6.94
N ALA A 32 -11.86 -13.98 -7.39
CA ALA A 32 -11.94 -13.54 -8.78
C ALA A 32 -10.69 -12.76 -9.22
N ALA A 33 -10.20 -11.85 -8.38
CA ALA A 33 -8.98 -11.09 -8.64
C ALA A 33 -7.76 -12.02 -8.79
N PHE A 34 -7.56 -12.94 -7.85
CA PHE A 34 -6.45 -13.87 -7.88
C PHE A 34 -6.50 -14.84 -9.06
N GLU A 35 -7.68 -15.38 -9.38
CA GLU A 35 -7.91 -16.23 -10.56
C GLU A 35 -7.66 -15.48 -11.87
N SER A 36 -7.91 -14.16 -11.90
CA SER A 36 -7.65 -13.29 -13.05
C SER A 36 -6.17 -12.89 -13.17
N GLY A 37 -5.31 -13.31 -12.23
CA GLY A 37 -3.87 -13.03 -12.25
C GLY A 37 -3.46 -11.74 -11.55
N ILE A 38 -4.33 -11.13 -10.74
CA ILE A 38 -3.96 -10.01 -9.86
C ILE A 38 -3.03 -10.54 -8.77
N GLU A 39 -1.89 -9.91 -8.62
CA GLU A 39 -0.78 -10.42 -7.80
C GLU A 39 -0.73 -9.80 -6.42
N ILE A 40 -1.23 -8.57 -6.28
CA ILE A 40 -1.27 -7.82 -5.00
C ILE A 40 -2.72 -7.50 -4.69
N ILE A 41 -3.14 -7.86 -3.49
CA ILE A 41 -4.51 -7.61 -3.01
C ILE A 41 -4.43 -6.76 -1.76
N SER A 42 -5.19 -5.67 -1.75
CA SER A 42 -5.39 -4.82 -0.57
C SER A 42 -6.77 -5.08 0.02
N CYS A 43 -6.88 -5.11 1.32
CA CYS A 43 -8.16 -5.26 2.03
C CYS A 43 -8.08 -4.72 3.45
N GLU A 44 -9.26 -4.57 4.09
CA GLU A 44 -9.34 -4.29 5.52
C GLU A 44 -9.23 -5.60 6.34
N PRO A 45 -8.80 -5.54 7.62
CA PRO A 45 -8.69 -6.71 8.51
C PRO A 45 -10.06 -7.09 9.10
N ASP A 46 -11.09 -7.17 8.26
CA ASP A 46 -12.44 -7.50 8.66
C ASP A 46 -12.64 -9.03 8.79
N HIS A 47 -13.84 -9.46 9.21
CA HIS A 47 -14.18 -10.86 9.47
C HIS A 47 -13.97 -11.80 8.28
N TYR A 48 -13.95 -11.30 7.05
CA TYR A 48 -13.69 -12.08 5.84
C TYR A 48 -12.19 -12.29 5.55
N PHE A 49 -11.30 -11.56 6.20
CA PHE A 49 -9.86 -11.59 5.89
C PHE A 49 -9.22 -12.99 5.94
N PRO A 50 -9.51 -13.87 6.92
CA PRO A 50 -8.96 -15.23 6.90
C PRO A 50 -9.30 -16.01 5.63
N LYS A 51 -10.51 -15.81 5.08
CA LYS A 51 -10.92 -16.41 3.81
C LYS A 51 -10.21 -15.80 2.61
N VAL A 52 -9.87 -14.51 2.64
CA VAL A 52 -9.07 -13.85 1.58
C VAL A 52 -7.72 -14.58 1.44
N ARG A 53 -7.03 -14.86 2.53
CA ARG A 53 -5.76 -15.61 2.48
C ARG A 53 -5.96 -17.03 1.96
N GLU A 54 -7.07 -17.68 2.29
CA GLU A 54 -7.39 -19.02 1.80
C GLU A 54 -7.58 -19.04 0.28
N VAL A 55 -8.44 -18.17 -0.26
CA VAL A 55 -8.80 -18.14 -1.69
C VAL A 55 -7.71 -17.52 -2.58
N ALA A 56 -6.90 -16.59 -2.04
CA ALA A 56 -5.81 -15.91 -2.74
C ALA A 56 -4.44 -16.29 -2.14
N SER A 57 -4.20 -17.59 -1.96
CA SER A 57 -3.04 -18.12 -1.21
C SER A 57 -1.68 -17.71 -1.77
N GLY A 58 -1.56 -17.43 -3.07
CA GLY A 58 -0.34 -17.00 -3.73
C GLY A 58 -0.16 -15.49 -3.83
N ALA A 59 -1.19 -14.69 -3.57
CA ALA A 59 -1.12 -13.23 -3.67
C ALA A 59 -0.32 -12.61 -2.51
N PHE A 60 0.27 -11.43 -2.75
CA PHE A 60 0.78 -10.55 -1.72
C PHE A 60 -0.39 -9.75 -1.12
N LEU A 61 -0.62 -9.86 0.19
CA LEU A 61 -1.71 -9.18 0.88
C LEU A 61 -1.22 -7.97 1.67
N SER A 62 -1.62 -6.75 1.24
CA SER A 62 -1.45 -5.50 1.97
C SER A 62 -2.72 -5.20 2.76
N VAL A 63 -2.68 -5.31 4.08
CA VAL A 63 -3.87 -5.27 4.93
C VAL A 63 -3.95 -3.97 5.70
N GLY A 64 -5.10 -3.31 5.65
CA GLY A 64 -5.33 -2.00 6.23
C GLY A 64 -5.20 -1.99 7.76
N LEU A 65 -4.56 -0.96 8.30
CA LEU A 65 -4.69 -0.58 9.70
C LEU A 65 -5.80 0.48 9.77
N LYS A 66 -7.00 0.05 10.13
CA LYS A 66 -8.19 0.90 10.11
C LYS A 66 -7.98 2.18 10.92
N HIS A 67 -8.18 3.32 10.27
CA HIS A 67 -7.99 4.62 10.89
C HIS A 67 -8.87 4.80 12.14
N GLY A 68 -8.27 5.31 13.23
CA GLY A 68 -8.99 5.54 14.49
C GLY A 68 -9.13 4.32 15.40
N THR A 69 -8.59 3.15 15.01
CA THR A 69 -8.64 1.93 15.84
C THR A 69 -7.45 1.77 16.78
N VAL A 70 -6.41 2.58 16.61
CA VAL A 70 -5.19 2.59 17.43
C VAL A 70 -4.83 4.00 17.83
N SER A 71 -4.21 4.17 18.99
CA SER A 71 -3.89 5.47 19.59
C SER A 71 -2.45 5.56 20.15
N SER A 72 -1.69 4.47 20.06
CA SER A 72 -0.32 4.41 20.59
C SER A 72 0.59 3.53 19.73
N GLU A 73 1.92 3.67 19.91
CA GLU A 73 2.91 2.83 19.23
C GLU A 73 2.75 1.35 19.60
N GLN A 74 2.46 1.05 20.86
CA GLN A 74 2.26 -0.33 21.31
C GLN A 74 1.04 -0.97 20.64
N GLU A 75 -0.03 -0.21 20.51
CA GLU A 75 -1.23 -0.71 19.83
C GLU A 75 -1.00 -0.94 18.33
N VAL A 76 -0.28 -0.04 17.65
CA VAL A 76 0.00 -0.19 16.22
C VAL A 76 0.91 -1.40 15.96
N ILE A 77 1.93 -1.63 16.79
CA ILE A 77 2.79 -2.81 16.71
C ILE A 77 1.97 -4.09 16.95
N LYS A 78 1.16 -4.10 18.01
CA LYS A 78 0.29 -5.25 18.33
C LYS A 78 -0.64 -5.59 17.16
N LYS A 79 -1.32 -4.59 16.61
CA LYS A 79 -2.21 -4.78 15.45
C LYS A 79 -1.45 -5.23 14.21
N GLY A 80 -0.25 -4.72 14.00
CA GLY A 80 0.61 -5.17 12.91
C GLY A 80 0.94 -6.66 13.01
N PHE A 81 1.33 -7.14 14.19
CA PHE A 81 1.55 -8.58 14.41
C PHE A 81 0.29 -9.42 14.25
N GLU A 82 -0.87 -8.96 14.75
CA GLU A 82 -2.15 -9.64 14.56
C GLU A 82 -2.46 -9.82 13.05
N ILE A 83 -2.22 -8.78 12.22
CA ILE A 83 -2.40 -8.86 10.77
C ILE A 83 -1.46 -9.88 10.13
N LEU A 84 -0.18 -9.89 10.51
CA LEU A 84 0.79 -10.87 9.99
C LEU A 84 0.42 -12.30 10.41
N GLU A 85 -0.02 -12.51 11.66
CA GLU A 85 -0.45 -13.81 12.17
C GLU A 85 -1.66 -14.34 11.40
N MET A 86 -2.59 -13.47 11.04
CA MET A 86 -3.74 -13.82 10.19
C MET A 86 -3.39 -14.07 8.72
N GLY A 87 -2.13 -13.87 8.32
CA GLY A 87 -1.64 -14.17 6.98
C GLY A 87 -1.45 -12.95 6.07
N GLY A 88 -1.49 -11.72 6.57
CA GLY A 88 -1.06 -10.53 5.84
C GLY A 88 0.44 -10.57 5.51
N ASP A 89 0.86 -9.93 4.44
CA ASP A 89 2.26 -9.80 4.03
C ASP A 89 2.83 -8.42 4.36
N ALA A 90 1.98 -7.40 4.41
CA ALA A 90 2.30 -6.05 4.83
C ALA A 90 1.10 -5.38 5.51
N VAL A 91 1.39 -4.40 6.35
CA VAL A 91 0.39 -3.57 7.02
C VAL A 91 0.30 -2.23 6.30
N TYR A 92 -0.86 -1.92 5.71
CA TYR A 92 -1.10 -0.57 5.20
C TYR A 92 -1.34 0.39 6.38
N CYS A 93 -0.56 1.47 6.42
CA CYS A 93 -0.62 2.46 7.49
C CYS A 93 -0.45 3.88 6.93
N SER A 94 -1.51 4.68 6.96
CA SER A 94 -1.53 6.09 6.57
C SER A 94 -1.41 7.07 7.74
N HIS A 95 -0.92 6.60 8.89
CA HIS A 95 -0.75 7.40 10.10
C HIS A 95 0.59 8.16 10.11
N SER A 96 1.11 8.48 11.29
CA SER A 96 2.36 9.23 11.42
C SER A 96 3.58 8.39 11.03
N VAL A 97 4.62 9.06 10.52
CA VAL A 97 5.95 8.45 10.26
C VAL A 97 6.47 7.70 11.47
N LYS A 98 6.24 8.22 12.68
CA LYS A 98 6.65 7.61 13.94
C LYS A 98 6.04 6.20 14.15
N TRP A 99 4.78 5.98 13.79
CA TRP A 99 4.13 4.68 13.92
C TRP A 99 4.60 3.69 12.85
N ILE A 100 4.89 4.20 11.66
CA ILE A 100 5.49 3.40 10.58
C ILE A 100 6.88 2.92 11.00
N GLU A 101 7.71 3.83 11.55
CA GLU A 101 9.04 3.51 12.07
C GLU A 101 8.95 2.47 13.22
N ALA A 102 8.00 2.63 14.12
CA ALA A 102 7.80 1.70 15.23
C ALA A 102 7.51 0.27 14.75
N MET A 103 6.61 0.11 13.79
CA MET A 103 6.34 -1.21 13.17
C MET A 103 7.54 -1.75 12.40
N ALA A 104 8.19 -0.92 11.59
CA ALA A 104 9.33 -1.33 10.78
C ALA A 104 10.51 -1.81 11.63
N LYS A 105 10.77 -1.19 12.79
CA LYS A 105 11.79 -1.62 13.76
C LYS A 105 11.53 -3.01 14.35
N GLU A 106 10.28 -3.41 14.44
CA GLU A 106 9.87 -4.75 14.87
C GLU A 106 9.81 -5.77 13.72
N GLY A 107 10.25 -5.38 12.51
CA GLY A 107 10.27 -6.25 11.33
C GLY A 107 8.90 -6.45 10.66
N ILE A 108 7.93 -5.60 10.96
CA ILE A 108 6.62 -5.61 10.30
C ILE A 108 6.74 -4.84 8.98
N PRO A 109 6.52 -5.47 7.81
CA PRO A 109 6.52 -4.74 6.53
C PRO A 109 5.36 -3.75 6.48
N VAL A 110 5.66 -2.49 6.15
CA VAL A 110 4.64 -1.43 6.11
C VAL A 110 4.48 -0.89 4.70
N THR A 111 3.23 -0.78 4.25
CA THR A 111 2.82 0.02 3.09
C THR A 111 2.37 1.38 3.59
N ALA A 112 3.13 2.42 3.27
CA ALA A 112 2.85 3.80 3.62
C ALA A 112 1.99 4.49 2.55
N HIS A 113 1.70 5.80 2.68
CA HIS A 113 0.86 6.52 1.73
C HIS A 113 1.30 7.98 1.55
N VAL A 114 1.33 8.45 0.29
CA VAL A 114 1.57 9.85 -0.07
C VAL A 114 0.59 10.32 -1.15
N GLY A 115 0.46 11.63 -1.32
CA GLY A 115 -0.49 12.23 -2.25
C GLY A 115 -1.84 12.46 -1.58
N LEU A 116 -2.93 12.00 -2.19
CA LEU A 116 -4.28 12.14 -1.62
C LEU A 116 -4.53 11.08 -0.54
N VAL A 117 -3.97 11.28 0.65
CA VAL A 117 -4.13 10.36 1.78
C VAL A 117 -5.58 10.36 2.28
N PRO A 118 -6.31 9.22 2.30
CA PRO A 118 -7.75 9.16 2.56
C PRO A 118 -8.17 9.84 3.86
N ASN A 119 -7.47 9.60 4.97
CA ASN A 119 -7.79 10.18 6.27
C ASN A 119 -7.49 11.70 6.39
N ARG A 120 -6.88 12.29 5.37
CA ARG A 120 -6.58 13.73 5.25
C ARG A 120 -7.18 14.36 3.99
N ALA A 121 -7.96 13.62 3.22
CA ALA A 121 -8.50 14.08 1.93
C ALA A 121 -9.33 15.35 2.05
N THR A 122 -10.07 15.51 3.15
CA THR A 122 -10.84 16.75 3.46
C THR A 122 -9.95 17.98 3.66
N TRP A 123 -8.69 17.82 4.08
CA TRP A 123 -7.76 18.94 4.28
C TRP A 123 -7.32 19.56 2.95
N THR A 124 -7.39 18.78 1.88
CA THR A 124 -7.00 19.19 0.53
C THR A 124 -8.19 19.35 -0.41
N ASN A 125 -9.42 19.26 0.12
CA ASN A 125 -10.65 19.28 -0.67
C ASN A 125 -10.64 18.23 -1.79
N TYR A 126 -10.13 17.02 -1.49
CA TYR A 126 -10.06 15.87 -2.43
C TYR A 126 -9.34 16.15 -3.75
N ARG A 127 -8.47 17.16 -3.80
CA ARG A 127 -7.75 17.52 -5.03
C ARG A 127 -6.44 16.74 -5.17
N ALA A 128 -5.97 16.62 -6.39
CA ALA A 128 -4.62 16.15 -6.68
C ALA A 128 -3.55 17.04 -6.02
N LEU A 129 -2.52 16.42 -5.45
CA LEU A 129 -1.38 17.08 -4.82
C LEU A 129 -0.13 17.00 -5.70
N GLY A 130 0.80 17.93 -5.49
CA GLY A 130 2.07 17.96 -6.25
C GLY A 130 1.97 18.68 -7.59
N LYS A 131 0.94 19.51 -7.81
CA LYS A 131 0.79 20.30 -9.06
C LYS A 131 1.68 21.53 -9.11
N THR A 132 2.19 22.02 -7.99
CA THR A 132 3.21 23.08 -7.93
C THR A 132 4.55 22.50 -7.51
N ALA A 133 5.64 23.20 -7.80
CA ALA A 133 6.99 22.78 -7.42
C ALA A 133 7.11 22.61 -5.87
N GLU A 134 6.49 23.50 -5.10
CA GLU A 134 6.48 23.45 -3.65
C GLU A 134 5.74 22.20 -3.13
N GLU A 135 4.54 21.93 -3.66
CA GLU A 135 3.79 20.72 -3.30
C GLU A 135 4.52 19.44 -3.72
N ALA A 136 5.09 19.43 -4.93
CA ALA A 136 5.86 18.28 -5.43
C ALA A 136 7.06 17.98 -4.54
N LEU A 137 7.81 19.01 -4.13
CA LEU A 137 8.91 18.86 -3.19
C LEU A 137 8.45 18.33 -1.84
N LYS A 138 7.31 18.81 -1.33
CA LYS A 138 6.74 18.33 -0.07
C LYS A 138 6.34 16.86 -0.15
N VAL A 139 5.64 16.44 -1.21
CA VAL A 139 5.25 15.03 -1.42
C VAL A 139 6.51 14.15 -1.52
N PHE A 140 7.54 14.59 -2.23
CA PHE A 140 8.79 13.84 -2.34
C PHE A 140 9.53 13.76 -0.99
N GLN A 141 9.52 14.83 -0.20
CA GLN A 141 10.10 14.80 1.15
C GLN A 141 9.36 13.80 2.04
N ASP A 142 8.03 13.76 1.98
CA ASP A 142 7.22 12.78 2.71
C ASP A 142 7.61 11.35 2.30
N VAL A 143 7.84 11.08 1.01
CA VAL A 143 8.36 9.78 0.54
C VAL A 143 9.71 9.44 1.19
N LYS A 144 10.63 10.41 1.26
CA LYS A 144 11.95 10.18 1.88
C LYS A 144 11.86 9.94 3.39
N ASP A 145 10.96 10.64 4.07
CA ASP A 145 10.74 10.45 5.50
C ASP A 145 10.15 9.05 5.78
N LEU A 146 9.23 8.57 4.95
CA LEU A 146 8.66 7.22 5.03
C LEU A 146 9.70 6.14 4.70
N GLU A 147 10.53 6.34 3.68
CA GLU A 147 11.64 5.45 3.34
C GLU A 147 12.64 5.33 4.50
N ASN A 148 13.01 6.46 5.11
CA ASN A 148 13.92 6.51 6.25
C ASN A 148 13.31 5.85 7.50
N ALA A 149 11.99 5.90 7.67
CA ALA A 149 11.26 5.19 8.71
C ALA A 149 11.20 3.66 8.49
N GLY A 150 11.66 3.17 7.35
CA GLY A 150 11.71 1.75 7.03
C GLY A 150 10.45 1.19 6.36
N ALA A 151 9.59 2.04 5.79
CA ALA A 151 8.47 1.55 5.00
C ALA A 151 8.97 0.70 3.81
N ALA A 152 8.29 -0.42 3.56
CA ALA A 152 8.62 -1.35 2.49
C ALA A 152 8.01 -0.96 1.14
N CYS A 153 6.81 -0.41 1.20
CA CYS A 153 6.01 0.04 0.06
C CYS A 153 5.43 1.42 0.33
N VAL A 154 5.02 2.13 -0.72
CA VAL A 154 4.30 3.40 -0.62
C VAL A 154 3.22 3.50 -1.68
N GLU A 155 1.98 3.74 -1.27
CA GLU A 155 0.91 4.13 -2.17
C GLU A 155 1.11 5.58 -2.60
N VAL A 156 1.03 5.82 -3.91
CA VAL A 156 1.19 7.13 -4.55
C VAL A 156 -0.12 7.46 -5.23
N GLU A 157 -0.95 8.26 -4.53
CA GLU A 157 -2.33 8.50 -4.94
C GLU A 157 -2.54 9.92 -5.46
N VAL A 158 -3.13 10.02 -6.66
CA VAL A 158 -3.62 11.25 -7.27
C VAL A 158 -2.56 12.37 -7.24
N VAL A 159 -1.40 12.07 -7.81
CA VAL A 159 -0.32 13.05 -8.06
C VAL A 159 -0.05 13.14 -9.58
N PRO A 160 0.55 14.23 -10.08
CA PRO A 160 0.98 14.30 -11.48
C PRO A 160 1.89 13.12 -11.87
N VAL A 161 1.75 12.62 -13.10
CA VAL A 161 2.51 11.48 -13.60
C VAL A 161 4.03 11.71 -13.55
N GLU A 162 4.47 12.93 -13.81
CA GLU A 162 5.88 13.32 -13.75
C GLU A 162 6.44 13.20 -12.34
N LEU A 163 5.65 13.57 -11.32
CA LEU A 163 6.04 13.42 -9.92
C LEU A 163 6.07 11.95 -9.52
N ALA A 164 5.07 11.15 -9.92
CA ALA A 164 5.03 9.72 -9.65
C ALA A 164 6.22 8.98 -10.28
N ASP A 165 6.60 9.33 -11.53
CA ASP A 165 7.78 8.80 -12.19
C ASP A 165 9.08 9.16 -11.45
N PHE A 166 9.20 10.44 -11.05
CA PHE A 166 10.34 10.90 -10.26
C PHE A 166 10.44 10.16 -8.92
N ILE A 167 9.33 10.02 -8.18
CA ILE A 167 9.27 9.26 -6.93
C ILE A 167 9.74 7.82 -7.16
N THR A 168 9.15 7.13 -8.14
CA THR A 168 9.43 5.72 -8.43
C THR A 168 10.91 5.46 -8.71
N LYS A 169 11.57 6.38 -9.44
CA LYS A 169 12.99 6.29 -9.78
C LYS A 169 13.93 6.64 -8.62
N ASN A 170 13.43 7.37 -7.62
CA ASN A 170 14.25 7.93 -6.53
C ASN A 170 13.92 7.39 -5.14
N THR A 171 13.17 6.29 -5.04
CA THR A 171 12.93 5.55 -3.78
C THR A 171 13.27 4.07 -3.93
N LYS A 172 13.65 3.43 -2.84
CA LYS A 172 13.84 1.97 -2.74
C LYS A 172 12.53 1.24 -2.44
N MET A 173 11.53 1.94 -1.91
CA MET A 173 10.21 1.38 -1.64
C MET A 173 9.53 0.95 -2.96
N ILE A 174 8.68 -0.07 -2.89
CA ILE A 174 7.77 -0.39 -4.00
C ILE A 174 6.70 0.69 -4.08
N THR A 175 6.58 1.34 -5.23
CA THR A 175 5.56 2.36 -5.46
C THR A 175 4.27 1.74 -6.00
N MET A 176 3.15 2.01 -5.34
CA MET A 176 1.83 1.49 -5.66
C MET A 176 0.98 2.66 -6.19
N GLY A 177 0.83 2.73 -7.52
CA GLY A 177 0.27 3.91 -8.18
C GLY A 177 -1.23 3.84 -8.35
N MET A 178 -1.95 4.87 -7.88
CA MET A 178 -3.39 5.03 -8.03
C MET A 178 -3.69 6.45 -8.52
N GLY A 179 -4.30 6.56 -9.71
CA GLY A 179 -4.62 7.87 -10.30
C GLY A 179 -3.40 8.76 -10.62
N CYS A 180 -2.23 8.15 -10.90
CA CYS A 180 -0.97 8.86 -11.18
C CYS A 180 -0.24 8.35 -12.45
N GLY A 181 -0.98 7.77 -13.41
CA GLY A 181 -0.44 7.16 -14.62
C GLY A 181 0.10 5.75 -14.38
N ASN A 182 0.90 5.25 -15.32
CA ASN A 182 1.41 3.87 -15.33
C ASN A 182 2.91 3.75 -14.97
N VAL A 183 3.47 4.74 -14.27
CA VAL A 183 4.92 4.85 -14.04
C VAL A 183 5.39 4.15 -12.76
N CYS A 184 4.50 3.91 -11.79
CA CYS A 184 4.80 3.22 -10.54
C CYS A 184 5.12 1.73 -10.75
N ASP A 185 5.66 1.07 -9.73
CA ASP A 185 5.96 -0.38 -9.78
C ASP A 185 4.69 -1.23 -9.84
N THR A 186 3.58 -0.74 -9.28
CA THR A 186 2.26 -1.37 -9.42
C THR A 186 1.24 -0.46 -10.06
N GLN A 187 0.21 -1.07 -10.68
CA GLN A 187 -1.03 -0.41 -11.08
C GLN A 187 -2.13 -0.85 -10.14
N TYR A 188 -2.70 0.12 -9.42
CA TYR A 188 -3.64 -0.10 -8.35
C TYR A 188 -4.99 0.56 -8.65
N LEU A 189 -6.07 -0.23 -8.59
CA LEU A 189 -7.46 0.21 -8.68
C LEU A 189 -8.31 -0.51 -7.64
N PHE A 190 -9.42 0.09 -7.23
CA PHE A 190 -10.42 -0.58 -6.40
C PHE A 190 -11.28 -1.50 -7.26
N CYS A 191 -11.76 -2.63 -6.71
CA CYS A 191 -12.71 -3.51 -7.42
C CYS A 191 -13.94 -2.75 -7.90
N ASN A 192 -14.45 -1.82 -7.11
CA ASN A 192 -15.60 -0.99 -7.47
C ASN A 192 -15.35 -0.12 -8.71
N ASP A 193 -14.11 0.35 -8.91
CA ASP A 193 -13.74 1.12 -10.12
C ASP A 193 -13.62 0.22 -11.36
N ILE A 194 -13.27 -1.06 -11.15
CA ILE A 194 -13.09 -2.05 -12.23
C ILE A 194 -14.43 -2.63 -12.67
N LEU A 195 -15.30 -2.91 -11.72
CA LEU A 195 -16.58 -3.62 -11.96
C LEU A 195 -17.74 -2.69 -12.28
N GLY A 196 -17.68 -1.42 -11.91
CA GLY A 196 -18.72 -0.40 -12.13
C GLY A 196 -19.77 -0.35 -11.03
#